data_e78b838432a3a91cdbbd9132c75daa36
#
_entry.id   e78b838432a3a91cdbbd9132c75daa36
#
_cell.length_a   1.000
_cell.length_b   1.000
_cell.length_c   1.000
_cell.angle_alpha   90.00
_cell.angle_beta   90.00
_cell.angle_gamma   90.00
#
_symmetry.space_group_name_H-M   'P 1'
#
loop_
_entity.id
_entity.type
_entity.pdbx_description
1 polymer ?
#
loop_
_entity_poly.entity_id
_entity_poly.type
_entity_poly.pdbx_seq_one_letter_code
_entity_poly.pdbx_strand_id
1 'polypeptide(L)'
;ATHMGLSATRVMATCALLGQAAGTGAAKAIEKGVDPAEVHKTYIGEVQAWLEDDDVMLPYRWRTVSDLTASAKIAEEIEPLRNGIDRKWEGQDNGVWVAPNENTITYTWKKPVTISGARMIFDSDLKVRSKRMRKLEATTERVEIPKMMTKGYRVEALVGKEWKTVYSEDNN
;
A
#
# COMPACT_ATOMS: atom_id res chain seq x y z
N ALA A 1 18.65 -7.35 -27.82
CA ALA A 1 18.78 -6.52 -26.60
C ALA A 1 20.21 -5.97 -26.58
N THR A 2 20.37 -4.70 -26.25
CA THR A 2 21.68 -4.10 -26.03
C THR A 2 22.25 -4.55 -24.68
N HIS A 3 23.56 -4.52 -24.52
CA HIS A 3 24.20 -4.82 -23.22
C HIS A 3 23.68 -3.92 -22.09
N MET A 4 23.46 -2.63 -22.36
CA MET A 4 22.88 -1.69 -21.40
C MET A 4 21.43 -2.03 -21.06
N GLY A 5 20.62 -2.40 -22.06
CA GLY A 5 19.23 -2.82 -21.84
C GLY A 5 19.14 -4.08 -20.97
N LEU A 6 20.01 -5.06 -21.23
CA LEU A 6 20.09 -6.26 -20.41
C LEU A 6 20.52 -5.94 -18.97
N SER A 7 21.51 -5.07 -18.79
CA SER A 7 21.99 -4.67 -17.46
C SER A 7 20.92 -3.97 -16.62
N ALA A 8 20.07 -3.17 -17.26
CA ALA A 8 18.98 -2.47 -16.59
C ALA A 8 17.86 -3.41 -16.12
N THR A 9 17.63 -4.51 -16.82
CA THR A 9 16.49 -5.41 -16.57
C THR A 9 16.84 -6.68 -15.81
N ARG A 10 18.11 -7.06 -15.68
CA ARG A 10 18.53 -8.32 -15.04
C ARG A 10 18.62 -8.30 -13.51
N VAL A 11 18.14 -7.25 -12.87
CA VAL A 11 18.07 -7.16 -11.41
C VAL A 11 16.88 -7.99 -10.93
N MET A 12 17.06 -8.82 -9.91
CA MET A 12 16.01 -9.73 -9.42
C MET A 12 14.71 -8.99 -9.07
N ALA A 13 14.78 -7.86 -8.40
CA ALA A 13 13.60 -7.07 -8.06
C ALA A 13 12.85 -6.57 -9.32
N THR A 14 13.58 -6.12 -10.34
CA THR A 14 12.99 -5.72 -11.63
C THR A 14 12.33 -6.90 -12.33
N CYS A 15 12.98 -8.08 -12.33
CA CYS A 15 12.39 -9.29 -12.90
C CYS A 15 11.13 -9.73 -12.16
N ALA A 16 11.11 -9.62 -10.83
CA ALA A 16 9.93 -9.93 -10.02
C ALA A 16 8.75 -9.02 -10.37
N LEU A 17 8.98 -7.71 -10.47
CA LEU A 17 7.95 -6.74 -10.87
C LEU A 17 7.42 -6.99 -12.29
N LEU A 18 8.31 -7.31 -13.24
CA LEU A 18 7.91 -7.66 -14.60
C LEU A 18 7.06 -8.94 -14.62
N GLY A 19 7.45 -9.95 -13.82
CA GLY A 19 6.69 -11.19 -13.68
C GLY A 19 5.31 -10.95 -13.06
N GLN A 20 5.22 -10.12 -12.03
CA GLN A 20 3.95 -9.74 -11.41
C GLN A 20 3.06 -9.01 -12.41
N ALA A 21 3.58 -8.03 -13.13
CA ALA A 21 2.82 -7.29 -14.14
C ALA A 21 2.32 -8.21 -15.27
N ALA A 22 3.17 -9.12 -15.76
CA ALA A 22 2.80 -10.08 -16.79
C ALA A 22 1.72 -11.07 -16.30
N GLY A 23 1.88 -11.59 -15.07
CA GLY A 23 0.90 -12.48 -14.46
C GLY A 23 -0.45 -11.81 -14.25
N THR A 24 -0.47 -10.59 -13.74
CA THR A 24 -1.69 -9.79 -13.55
C THR A 24 -2.36 -9.50 -14.90
N GLY A 25 -1.58 -9.14 -15.92
CA GLY A 25 -2.09 -8.95 -17.29
C GLY A 25 -2.71 -10.23 -17.88
N ALA A 26 -2.06 -11.39 -17.68
CA ALA A 26 -2.60 -12.67 -18.12
C ALA A 26 -3.90 -13.04 -17.40
N ALA A 27 -3.96 -12.83 -16.08
CA ALA A 27 -5.19 -13.03 -15.32
C ALA A 27 -6.34 -12.13 -15.83
N LYS A 28 -6.04 -10.88 -16.14
CA LYS A 28 -7.01 -9.95 -16.72
C LYS A 28 -7.49 -10.39 -18.12
N ALA A 29 -6.59 -10.91 -18.95
CA ALA A 29 -6.96 -11.46 -20.26
C ALA A 29 -7.96 -12.61 -20.13
N ILE A 30 -7.74 -13.51 -19.18
CA ILE A 30 -8.65 -14.63 -18.90
C ILE A 30 -9.98 -14.12 -18.38
N GLU A 31 -9.98 -13.20 -17.41
CA GLU A 31 -11.20 -12.60 -16.84
C GLU A 31 -12.09 -11.96 -17.92
N LYS A 32 -11.47 -11.25 -18.86
CA LYS A 32 -12.20 -10.54 -19.94
C LYS A 32 -12.43 -11.42 -21.19
N GLY A 33 -11.81 -12.60 -21.26
CA GLY A 33 -11.90 -13.46 -22.44
C GLY A 33 -11.27 -12.84 -23.69
N VAL A 34 -10.16 -12.12 -23.55
CA VAL A 34 -9.50 -11.39 -24.65
C VAL A 34 -8.02 -11.77 -24.77
N ASP A 35 -7.43 -11.44 -25.93
CA ASP A 35 -6.00 -11.59 -26.13
C ASP A 35 -5.18 -10.64 -25.22
N PRO A 36 -3.98 -11.03 -24.78
CA PRO A 36 -3.10 -10.17 -23.99
C PRO A 36 -2.80 -8.81 -24.66
N ALA A 37 -2.76 -8.74 -25.98
CA ALA A 37 -2.58 -7.50 -26.71
C ALA A 37 -3.76 -6.53 -26.53
N GLU A 38 -4.97 -7.05 -26.38
CA GLU A 38 -6.17 -6.25 -26.13
C GLU A 38 -6.19 -5.71 -24.70
N VAL A 39 -5.66 -6.46 -23.73
CA VAL A 39 -5.51 -5.98 -22.34
C VAL A 39 -4.71 -4.69 -22.28
N HIS A 40 -3.60 -4.62 -23.02
CA HIS A 40 -2.78 -3.41 -23.09
C HIS A 40 -3.56 -2.21 -23.67
N LYS A 41 -4.41 -2.42 -24.66
CA LYS A 41 -5.13 -1.34 -25.32
C LYS A 41 -6.33 -0.85 -24.52
N THR A 42 -7.09 -1.77 -23.93
CA THR A 42 -8.41 -1.48 -23.39
C THR A 42 -8.47 -1.58 -21.87
N TYR A 43 -7.73 -2.51 -21.25
CA TYR A 43 -7.85 -2.84 -19.83
C TYR A 43 -6.62 -2.52 -18.99
N ILE A 44 -5.64 -1.81 -19.55
CA ILE A 44 -4.37 -1.52 -18.83
C ILE A 44 -4.62 -0.77 -17.52
N GLY A 45 -5.61 0.12 -17.48
CA GLY A 45 -5.98 0.84 -16.26
C GLY A 45 -6.48 -0.08 -15.13
N GLU A 46 -7.22 -1.15 -15.48
CA GLU A 46 -7.69 -2.15 -14.52
C GLU A 46 -6.53 -3.01 -14.00
N VAL A 47 -5.60 -3.39 -14.88
CA VAL A 47 -4.36 -4.11 -14.49
C VAL A 47 -3.54 -3.28 -13.52
N GLN A 48 -3.37 -2.01 -13.81
CA GLN A 48 -2.64 -1.09 -12.94
C GLN A 48 -3.33 -0.92 -11.58
N ALA A 49 -4.66 -0.82 -11.55
CA ALA A 49 -5.42 -0.76 -10.29
C ALA A 49 -5.24 -2.03 -9.46
N TRP A 50 -5.26 -3.22 -10.07
CA TRP A 50 -4.99 -4.47 -9.37
C TRP A 50 -3.57 -4.52 -8.80
N LEU A 51 -2.58 -4.06 -9.57
CA LEU A 51 -1.20 -3.97 -9.07
C LEU A 51 -1.07 -3.01 -7.87
N GLU A 52 -1.78 -1.88 -7.92
CA GLU A 52 -1.85 -0.95 -6.78
C GLU A 52 -2.54 -1.57 -5.56
N ASP A 53 -3.56 -2.40 -5.78
CA ASP A 53 -4.22 -3.14 -4.70
C ASP A 53 -3.31 -4.20 -4.07
N ASP A 54 -2.40 -4.76 -4.85
CA ASP A 54 -1.32 -5.65 -4.40
C ASP A 54 -0.07 -4.90 -3.88
N ASP A 55 -0.21 -3.62 -3.53
CA ASP A 55 0.86 -2.77 -2.98
C ASP A 55 2.05 -2.55 -3.92
N VAL A 56 1.83 -2.64 -5.22
CA VAL A 56 2.84 -2.28 -6.22
C VAL A 56 2.80 -0.78 -6.46
N MET A 57 3.91 -0.11 -6.18
CA MET A 57 4.06 1.30 -6.51
C MET A 57 4.29 1.49 -8.00
N LEU A 58 3.38 2.18 -8.66
CA LEU A 58 3.51 2.59 -10.04
C LEU A 58 3.97 4.06 -10.10
N PRO A 59 5.14 4.37 -10.70
CA PRO A 59 5.61 5.75 -10.81
C PRO A 59 4.60 6.65 -11.53
N TYR A 60 4.44 7.88 -11.03
CA TYR A 60 3.53 8.89 -11.59
C TYR A 60 2.05 8.51 -11.59
N ARG A 61 1.68 7.53 -10.80
CA ARG A 61 0.30 7.13 -10.61
C ARG A 61 -0.02 7.08 -9.12
N TRP A 62 -1.17 7.61 -8.75
CA TRP A 62 -1.67 7.63 -7.38
C TRP A 62 -2.91 6.76 -7.27
N ARG A 63 -3.04 6.07 -6.17
CA ARG A 63 -4.24 5.28 -5.89
C ARG A 63 -5.48 6.16 -5.87
N THR A 64 -6.52 5.70 -6.51
CA THR A 64 -7.82 6.37 -6.42
C THR A 64 -8.41 6.20 -5.03
N VAL A 65 -8.67 7.30 -4.37
CA VAL A 65 -9.37 7.32 -3.07
C VAL A 65 -10.87 7.16 -3.34
N SER A 66 -11.54 6.28 -2.61
CA SER A 66 -12.97 6.07 -2.78
C SER A 66 -13.76 7.31 -2.36
N ASP A 67 -14.90 7.55 -3.02
CA ASP A 67 -15.81 8.67 -2.69
C ASP A 67 -16.24 8.61 -1.23
N LEU A 68 -16.42 7.40 -0.68
CA LEU A 68 -16.75 7.20 0.72
C LEU A 68 -15.65 7.75 1.64
N THR A 69 -14.39 7.41 1.37
CA THR A 69 -13.23 7.91 2.12
C THR A 69 -13.06 9.42 1.92
N ALA A 70 -13.18 9.90 0.70
CA ALA A 70 -13.03 11.32 0.37
C ALA A 70 -14.09 12.21 1.04
N SER A 71 -15.32 11.70 1.20
CA SER A 71 -16.43 12.44 1.81
C SER A 71 -16.40 12.45 3.34
N ALA A 72 -15.58 11.65 3.98
CA ALA A 72 -15.46 11.64 5.44
C ALA A 72 -14.81 12.93 5.94
N LYS A 73 -15.25 13.40 7.11
CA LYS A 73 -14.53 14.43 7.86
C LYS A 73 -13.46 13.74 8.70
N ILE A 74 -12.23 14.23 8.60
CA ILE A 74 -11.08 13.83 9.42
C ILE A 74 -10.38 15.08 9.95
N ALA A 75 -9.45 14.92 10.87
CA ALA A 75 -8.61 16.03 11.33
C ALA A 75 -7.62 16.45 10.21
N GLU A 76 -7.30 17.73 10.12
CA GLU A 76 -6.46 18.28 9.04
C GLU A 76 -5.05 17.68 9.04
N GLU A 77 -4.48 17.45 10.19
CA GLU A 77 -3.14 16.86 10.36
C GLU A 77 -3.03 15.43 9.84
N ILE A 78 -4.14 14.71 9.72
CA ILE A 78 -4.18 13.34 9.20
C ILE A 78 -4.70 13.24 7.76
N GLU A 79 -4.96 14.37 7.11
CA GLU A 79 -5.41 14.43 5.71
C GLU A 79 -4.50 13.65 4.74
N PRO A 80 -3.15 13.64 4.92
CA PRO A 80 -2.26 12.84 4.07
C PRO A 80 -2.55 11.34 4.07
N LEU A 81 -3.25 10.79 5.06
CA LEU A 81 -3.61 9.36 5.08
C LEU A 81 -4.54 8.94 3.94
N ARG A 82 -5.20 9.88 3.29
CA ARG A 82 -6.11 9.62 2.17
C ARG A 82 -5.73 10.35 0.89
N ASN A 83 -4.46 10.67 0.71
CA ASN A 83 -3.98 11.37 -0.50
C ASN A 83 -3.71 10.42 -1.68
N GLY A 84 -3.85 9.11 -1.50
CA GLY A 84 -3.56 8.11 -2.52
C GLY A 84 -2.08 7.81 -2.73
N ILE A 85 -1.20 8.36 -1.88
CA ILE A 85 0.25 8.17 -1.95
C ILE A 85 0.66 7.16 -0.90
N ASP A 86 0.83 5.91 -1.30
CA ASP A 86 1.15 4.83 -0.38
C ASP A 86 2.63 4.81 0.03
N ARG A 87 3.50 5.48 -0.73
CA ARG A 87 4.95 5.55 -0.48
C ARG A 87 5.49 6.93 -0.81
N LYS A 88 6.51 7.34 -0.05
CA LYS A 88 7.16 8.64 -0.28
C LYS A 88 7.76 8.72 -1.69
N TRP A 89 7.38 9.75 -2.44
CA TRP A 89 7.80 10.00 -3.79
C TRP A 89 8.12 11.48 -3.98
N GLU A 90 9.30 11.80 -4.55
CA GLU A 90 9.71 13.14 -4.96
C GLU A 90 9.42 14.27 -3.95
N GLY A 91 9.65 13.99 -2.66
CA GLY A 91 9.43 14.98 -1.60
C GLY A 91 7.99 15.05 -1.08
N GLN A 92 7.05 14.33 -1.68
CA GLN A 92 5.70 14.17 -1.14
C GLN A 92 5.71 13.17 0.01
N ASP A 93 5.01 13.49 1.08
CA ASP A 93 4.85 12.59 2.19
C ASP A 93 3.56 11.77 2.04
N ASN A 94 3.66 10.48 2.27
CA ASN A 94 2.57 9.53 2.11
C ASN A 94 1.91 9.16 3.44
N GLY A 95 2.25 9.82 4.53
CA GLY A 95 1.70 9.40 5.80
C GLY A 95 1.89 10.39 6.92
N VAL A 96 1.12 10.15 7.95
CA VAL A 96 1.20 10.83 9.23
C VAL A 96 1.98 9.93 10.17
N TRP A 97 3.04 10.47 10.73
CA TRP A 97 3.65 9.82 11.87
C TRP A 97 2.74 10.00 13.08
N VAL A 98 2.24 8.91 13.59
CA VAL A 98 1.37 8.89 14.76
C VAL A 98 2.22 8.42 15.93
N ALA A 99 2.26 9.20 17.01
CA ALA A 99 3.07 8.88 18.19
C ALA A 99 2.69 7.50 18.78
N PRO A 100 3.63 6.73 19.33
CA PRO A 100 3.46 5.30 19.56
C PRO A 100 2.41 4.88 20.59
N ASN A 101 1.86 5.79 21.35
CA ASN A 101 0.87 5.47 22.37
C ASN A 101 -0.39 6.30 22.19
N GLU A 102 -1.55 5.66 22.17
CA GLU A 102 -2.89 6.27 22.19
C GLU A 102 -3.30 7.06 20.96
N ASN A 103 -2.98 6.55 19.77
CA ASN A 103 -3.35 7.25 18.57
C ASN A 103 -4.58 6.63 17.93
N THR A 104 -5.62 7.45 17.85
CA THR A 104 -6.87 7.10 17.21
C THR A 104 -7.09 7.98 16.00
N ILE A 105 -7.33 7.36 14.86
CA ILE A 105 -7.70 8.02 13.63
C ILE A 105 -9.19 7.86 13.45
N THR A 106 -9.93 8.97 13.36
CA THR A 106 -11.39 8.94 13.28
C THR A 106 -11.88 9.52 11.97
N TYR A 107 -12.65 8.71 11.25
CA TYR A 107 -13.41 9.12 10.07
C TYR A 107 -14.86 9.33 10.46
N THR A 108 -15.45 10.46 10.10
CA THR A 108 -16.82 10.80 10.46
C THR A 108 -17.64 11.20 9.23
N TRP A 109 -18.82 10.67 9.09
CA TRP A 109 -19.77 11.01 8.02
C TRP A 109 -20.98 11.73 8.59
N LYS A 110 -21.60 12.61 7.79
CA LYS A 110 -22.82 13.35 8.18
C LYS A 110 -24.03 12.43 8.41
N LYS A 111 -24.02 11.27 7.80
CA LYS A 111 -25.08 10.25 7.92
C LYS A 111 -24.43 8.88 8.11
N PRO A 112 -25.14 7.92 8.70
CA PRO A 112 -24.67 6.55 8.76
C PRO A 112 -24.33 6.02 7.36
N VAL A 113 -23.18 5.32 7.25
CA VAL A 113 -22.68 4.71 6.02
C VAL A 113 -22.44 3.22 6.24
N THR A 114 -22.48 2.45 5.18
CA THR A 114 -22.08 1.04 5.20
C THR A 114 -20.66 0.93 4.72
N ILE A 115 -19.81 0.31 5.53
CA ILE A 115 -18.39 0.05 5.20
C ILE A 115 -18.20 -1.46 5.09
N SER A 116 -17.73 -1.94 3.95
CA SER A 116 -17.46 -3.36 3.70
C SER A 116 -16.00 -3.75 3.95
N GLY A 117 -15.10 -2.79 4.03
CA GLY A 117 -13.68 -3.04 4.26
C GLY A 117 -12.91 -1.74 4.50
N ALA A 118 -11.72 -1.89 5.04
CA ALA A 118 -10.74 -0.83 5.20
C ALA A 118 -9.38 -1.31 4.72
N ARG A 119 -8.68 -0.49 3.94
CA ARG A 119 -7.29 -0.71 3.60
C ARG A 119 -6.43 0.18 4.47
N MET A 120 -5.47 -0.41 5.14
CA MET A 120 -4.50 0.28 5.99
C MET A 120 -3.10 -0.09 5.55
N ILE A 121 -2.23 0.91 5.45
CA ILE A 121 -0.82 0.72 5.10
C ILE A 121 -0.01 1.26 6.27
N PHE A 122 0.72 0.37 6.92
CA PHE A 122 1.56 0.70 8.06
C PHE A 122 3.01 0.96 7.65
N ASP A 123 3.70 1.78 8.43
CA ASP A 123 5.14 1.97 8.26
C ASP A 123 5.87 0.68 8.60
N SER A 124 6.60 0.16 7.63
CA SER A 124 7.46 -1.01 7.81
C SER A 124 8.79 -0.70 8.51
N ASP A 125 9.05 0.58 8.83
CA ASP A 125 10.31 1.06 9.43
C ASP A 125 11.58 0.59 8.69
N LEU A 126 11.44 0.30 7.40
CA LEU A 126 12.57 -0.15 6.56
C LEU A 126 13.52 0.99 6.16
N LYS A 127 13.24 2.23 6.56
CA LYS A 127 14.11 3.39 6.32
C LYS A 127 15.35 3.42 7.21
N VAL A 128 15.41 2.61 8.25
CA VAL A 128 16.57 2.55 9.14
C VAL A 128 17.78 2.03 8.37
N ARG A 129 18.70 2.94 8.15
CA ARG A 129 19.84 2.86 7.23
C ARG A 129 20.77 1.66 7.43
N SER A 130 20.78 1.09 8.62
CA SER A 130 21.75 0.08 9.02
C SER A 130 21.41 -1.35 8.63
N LYS A 131 20.18 -1.63 8.15
CA LYS A 131 19.70 -3.02 8.03
C LYS A 131 19.27 -3.45 6.63
N ARG A 132 19.29 -2.55 5.64
CA ARG A 132 18.70 -2.80 4.32
C ARG A 132 19.52 -3.58 3.33
N MET A 133 20.78 -3.32 3.27
CA MET A 133 21.71 -4.00 2.37
C MET A 133 23.02 -4.16 3.11
N ARG A 134 23.21 -5.26 3.73
CA ARG A 134 24.52 -5.63 4.22
C ARG A 134 25.34 -6.13 3.03
N LYS A 135 26.57 -5.63 2.90
CA LYS A 135 27.61 -6.32 2.18
C LYS A 135 27.60 -7.79 2.61
N LEU A 136 27.92 -8.67 1.71
CA LEU A 136 27.95 -10.12 1.88
C LEU A 136 28.96 -10.61 2.97
N GLU A 137 29.42 -9.72 3.80
CA GLU A 137 30.23 -10.06 4.97
C GLU A 137 29.32 -10.76 5.98
N ALA A 138 29.66 -11.98 6.28
CA ALA A 138 29.02 -12.79 7.31
C ALA A 138 29.04 -12.04 8.64
N THR A 139 28.04 -11.22 8.89
CA THR A 139 27.86 -10.58 10.16
C THR A 139 26.93 -11.45 10.99
N THR A 140 27.37 -11.79 12.17
CA THR A 140 26.65 -12.52 13.21
C THR A 140 25.50 -11.70 13.83
N GLU A 141 25.26 -10.49 13.36
CA GLU A 141 24.20 -9.64 13.87
C GLU A 141 22.84 -10.16 13.46
N ARG A 142 22.01 -10.43 14.44
CA ARG A 142 20.62 -10.80 14.25
C ARG A 142 19.87 -9.66 13.54
N VAL A 143 19.07 -9.99 12.57
CA VAL A 143 18.08 -9.07 12.01
C VAL A 143 17.02 -8.88 13.10
N GLU A 144 17.00 -7.72 13.70
CA GLU A 144 15.95 -7.36 14.65
C GLU A 144 14.73 -6.85 13.90
N ILE A 145 13.54 -7.14 14.43
CA ILE A 145 12.30 -6.55 13.96
C ILE A 145 12.38 -5.04 14.20
N PRO A 146 12.06 -4.21 13.19
CA PRO A 146 12.06 -2.76 13.36
C PRO A 146 11.16 -2.33 14.51
N LYS A 147 11.65 -1.40 15.35
CA LYS A 147 10.96 -1.01 16.59
C LYS A 147 9.69 -0.20 16.37
N MET A 148 9.57 0.44 15.21
CA MET A 148 8.44 1.31 14.86
C MET A 148 7.33 0.57 14.07
N MET A 149 7.50 -0.71 13.79
CA MET A 149 6.44 -1.50 13.16
C MET A 149 5.21 -1.56 14.06
N THR A 150 4.06 -1.32 13.48
CA THR A 150 2.78 -1.49 14.16
C THR A 150 2.59 -2.96 14.53
N LYS A 151 2.53 -3.25 15.82
CA LYS A 151 2.37 -4.60 16.34
C LYS A 151 0.90 -5.02 16.41
N GLY A 152 0.05 -4.11 16.81
CA GLY A 152 -1.37 -4.39 16.95
C GLY A 152 -2.21 -3.15 16.67
N TYR A 153 -3.44 -3.37 16.27
CA TYR A 153 -4.42 -2.31 16.03
C TYR A 153 -5.83 -2.86 16.15
N ARG A 154 -6.80 -1.99 16.32
CA ARG A 154 -8.21 -2.35 16.26
C ARG A 154 -8.98 -1.34 15.41
N VAL A 155 -10.04 -1.83 14.82
CA VAL A 155 -11.00 -1.01 14.08
C VAL A 155 -12.31 -1.00 14.87
N GLU A 156 -12.81 0.19 15.12
CA GLU A 156 -14.03 0.39 15.88
C GLU A 156 -15.05 1.16 15.05
N ALA A 157 -16.30 0.81 15.19
CA ALA A 157 -17.42 1.52 14.57
C ALA A 157 -18.34 2.09 15.65
N LEU A 158 -18.75 3.34 15.47
CA LEU A 158 -19.79 3.95 16.32
C LEU A 158 -21.16 3.47 15.87
N VAL A 159 -21.79 2.61 16.66
CA VAL A 159 -23.12 2.08 16.41
C VAL A 159 -24.09 2.68 17.44
N GLY A 160 -24.92 3.61 16.97
CA GLY A 160 -25.74 4.40 17.88
C GLY A 160 -24.90 5.38 18.69
N LYS A 161 -24.71 5.10 19.98
CA LYS A 161 -23.89 5.91 20.90
C LYS A 161 -22.67 5.16 21.46
N GLU A 162 -22.44 3.94 21.00
CA GLU A 162 -21.40 3.06 21.54
C GLU A 162 -20.38 2.70 20.46
N TRP A 163 -19.11 2.74 20.83
CA TRP A 163 -18.03 2.21 20.01
C TRP A 163 -17.98 0.69 20.14
N LYS A 164 -18.00 0.00 19.00
CA LYS A 164 -17.89 -1.45 18.94
C LYS A 164 -16.66 -1.83 18.13
N THR A 165 -15.81 -2.65 18.71
CA THR A 165 -14.68 -3.24 17.97
C THR A 165 -15.22 -4.20 16.92
N VAL A 166 -14.90 -3.94 15.66
CA VAL A 166 -15.30 -4.77 14.51
C VAL A 166 -14.15 -5.63 14.00
N TYR A 167 -12.93 -5.24 14.31
CA TYR A 167 -11.72 -5.99 14.00
C TYR A 167 -10.61 -5.65 15.00
N SER A 168 -9.79 -6.65 15.35
CA SER A 168 -8.60 -6.49 16.17
C SER A 168 -7.48 -7.40 15.66
N GLU A 169 -6.27 -6.88 15.62
CA GLU A 169 -5.06 -7.61 15.32
C GLU A 169 -4.00 -7.29 16.39
N ASP A 170 -3.49 -8.33 17.03
CA ASP A 170 -2.53 -8.19 18.13
C ASP A 170 -1.10 -8.56 17.74
N ASN A 171 -0.92 -9.13 16.57
CA ASN A 171 0.39 -9.59 16.08
C ASN A 171 0.53 -9.40 14.58
N ASN A 172 0.43 -8.16 14.16
CA ASN A 172 0.53 -7.75 12.76
C ASN A 172 1.93 -7.96 12.17
#